data_7cee5ef2e2519f7ea40f8c9f16dab0fc
#
_entry.id   7cee5ef2e2519f7ea40f8c9f16dab0fc
#
_cell.length_a   1.000
_cell.length_b   1.000
_cell.length_c   1.000
_cell.angle_alpha   90.00
_cell.angle_beta   90.00
_cell.angle_gamma   90.00
#
_symmetry.space_group_name_H-M   'P 1'
#
loop_
_entity.id
_entity.type
_entity.pdbx_description
1 polymer ?
#
loop_
_entity_poly.entity_id
_entity_poly.type
_entity_poly.pdbx_seq_one_letter_code
_entity_poly.pdbx_strand_id
1 'polypeptide(L)'
;MAIKEKEKKPLHLAKMNIKKGDTVLITTGKDKGKRGTVSRALPQVSKIIVEGLNIAKKHIKPQGQTRQGGIIEKAMPLHVSNAMLICTECGEPTRVGHERRPIGADQKVRVVRICKKCHKAIEDRTRKE
;
A
#
# COMPACT_ATOMS: atom_id res chain seq x y z
N MET A 1 15.39 -34.92 15.08
CA MET A 1 14.14 -34.86 14.32
C MET A 1 14.02 -33.49 13.68
N ALA A 2 14.04 -33.42 12.38
CA ALA A 2 13.80 -32.16 11.69
C ALA A 2 12.33 -31.82 11.84
N ILE A 3 12.05 -30.73 12.51
CA ILE A 3 10.71 -30.13 12.46
C ILE A 3 10.53 -29.66 11.03
N LYS A 4 9.72 -30.37 10.26
CA LYS A 4 9.26 -29.86 8.98
C LYS A 4 8.51 -28.57 9.26
N GLU A 5 9.14 -27.45 8.97
CA GLU A 5 8.39 -26.20 8.85
C GLU A 5 7.27 -26.48 7.88
N LYS A 6 6.05 -26.51 8.40
CA LYS A 6 4.88 -26.50 7.55
C LYS A 6 5.00 -25.25 6.70
N GLU A 7 5.33 -25.42 5.44
CA GLU A 7 5.19 -24.35 4.47
C GLU A 7 3.79 -23.79 4.68
N LYS A 8 3.74 -22.61 5.30
CA LYS A 8 2.50 -21.87 5.36
C LYS A 8 2.12 -21.63 3.91
N LYS A 9 1.14 -22.38 3.43
CA LYS A 9 0.49 -22.06 2.15
C LYS A 9 0.33 -20.54 2.11
N PRO A 10 0.75 -19.87 1.05
CA PRO A 10 0.52 -18.45 0.96
C PRO A 10 -0.97 -18.26 1.17
N LEU A 11 -1.30 -17.67 2.32
CA LEU A 11 -2.64 -17.12 2.53
C LEU A 11 -2.99 -16.42 1.23
N HIS A 12 -4.10 -16.79 0.62
CA HIS A 12 -4.58 -16.14 -0.59
C HIS A 12 -4.23 -14.68 -0.49
N LEU A 13 -3.32 -14.23 -1.35
CA LEU A 13 -2.89 -12.85 -1.39
C LEU A 13 -4.14 -12.00 -1.38
N ALA A 14 -4.45 -11.42 -0.21
CA ALA A 14 -5.61 -10.57 -0.09
C ALA A 14 -5.47 -9.51 -1.18
N LYS A 15 -6.41 -9.48 -2.10
CA LYS A 15 -6.38 -8.52 -3.19
C LYS A 15 -6.53 -7.13 -2.57
N MET A 16 -5.45 -6.39 -2.53
CA MET A 16 -5.45 -5.03 -2.05
C MET A 16 -5.78 -4.07 -3.16
N ASN A 17 -6.73 -3.18 -2.90
CA ASN A 17 -7.10 -2.12 -3.85
C ASN A 17 -6.06 -1.00 -3.91
N ILE A 18 -5.23 -0.88 -2.90
CA ILE A 18 -4.19 0.13 -2.80
C ILE A 18 -2.85 -0.49 -3.18
N LYS A 19 -2.13 0.17 -4.06
CA LYS A 19 -0.83 -0.28 -4.57
C LYS A 19 0.25 0.75 -4.29
N LYS A 20 1.51 0.34 -4.41
CA LYS A 20 2.66 1.23 -4.32
C LYS A 20 2.52 2.40 -5.30
N GLY A 21 2.82 3.60 -4.83
CA GLY A 21 2.73 4.82 -5.63
C GLY A 21 1.38 5.52 -5.58
N ASP A 22 0.37 4.91 -4.97
CA ASP A 22 -0.95 5.52 -4.80
C ASP A 22 -0.92 6.58 -3.71
N THR A 23 -1.72 7.64 -3.88
CA THR A 23 -1.96 8.62 -2.83
C THR A 23 -3.14 8.18 -1.99
N VAL A 24 -2.99 8.20 -0.68
CA VAL A 24 -4.02 7.76 0.26
C VAL A 24 -4.30 8.81 1.32
N LEU A 25 -5.51 8.78 1.87
CA LEU A 25 -5.93 9.56 3.03
C LEU A 25 -6.07 8.63 4.23
N ILE A 26 -5.45 8.97 5.34
CA ILE A 26 -5.57 8.21 6.57
C ILE A 26 -6.86 8.60 7.30
N THR A 27 -7.68 7.61 7.63
CA THR A 27 -9.01 7.83 8.21
C THR A 27 -9.05 7.71 9.72
N THR A 28 -8.07 7.02 10.32
CA THR A 28 -8.03 6.76 11.76
C THR A 28 -6.62 6.85 12.32
N GLY A 29 -6.51 7.01 13.63
CA GLY A 29 -5.24 7.05 14.36
C GLY A 29 -4.68 8.46 14.50
N LYS A 30 -3.40 8.55 14.93
CA LYS A 30 -2.72 9.83 15.17
C LYS A 30 -2.56 10.70 13.92
N ASP A 31 -2.53 10.09 12.75
CA ASP A 31 -2.35 10.76 11.46
C ASP A 31 -3.67 10.95 10.69
N LYS A 32 -4.81 10.83 11.38
CA LYS A 32 -6.13 11.03 10.78
C LYS A 32 -6.21 12.33 9.99
N GLY A 33 -6.71 12.24 8.76
CA GLY A 33 -6.87 13.39 7.87
C GLY A 33 -5.62 13.78 7.08
N LYS A 34 -4.49 13.12 7.30
CA LYS A 34 -3.27 13.35 6.54
C LYS A 34 -3.26 12.54 5.25
N ARG A 35 -2.67 13.11 4.21
CA ARG A 35 -2.49 12.47 2.91
C ARG A 35 -1.03 12.09 2.71
N GLY A 36 -0.79 11.00 2.02
CA GLY A 36 0.57 10.57 1.73
C GLY A 36 0.61 9.58 0.58
N THR A 37 1.80 9.34 0.07
CA THR A 37 2.05 8.39 -1.00
C THR A 37 2.49 7.05 -0.42
N VAL A 38 1.92 5.97 -0.93
CA VAL A 38 2.28 4.61 -0.51
C VAL A 38 3.68 4.28 -1.04
N SER A 39 4.62 4.06 -0.14
CA SER A 39 5.98 3.65 -0.49
C SER A 39 6.10 2.14 -0.71
N ARG A 40 5.29 1.37 0.00
CA ARG A 40 5.30 -0.08 -0.09
C ARG A 40 3.95 -0.67 0.28
N ALA A 41 3.51 -1.68 -0.45
CA ALA A 41 2.33 -2.45 -0.15
C ALA A 41 2.72 -3.87 0.30
N LEU A 42 2.07 -4.35 1.37
CA LEU A 42 2.30 -5.67 1.95
C LEU A 42 1.00 -6.48 1.90
N PRO A 43 0.65 -7.07 0.74
CA PRO A 43 -0.63 -7.75 0.58
C PRO A 43 -0.80 -8.98 1.46
N GLN A 44 0.29 -9.64 1.84
CA GLN A 44 0.25 -10.82 2.71
C GLN A 44 -0.32 -10.55 4.09
N VAL A 45 -0.12 -9.35 4.61
CA VAL A 45 -0.59 -8.92 5.93
C VAL A 45 -1.63 -7.82 5.86
N SER A 46 -2.08 -7.46 4.66
CA SER A 46 -3.05 -6.39 4.39
C SER A 46 -2.63 -5.05 4.99
N LYS A 47 -1.35 -4.71 4.86
CA LYS A 47 -0.77 -3.47 5.37
C LYS A 47 -0.07 -2.69 4.28
N ILE A 48 0.02 -1.39 4.49
CA ILE A 48 0.75 -0.48 3.61
C ILE A 48 1.67 0.41 4.42
N ILE A 49 2.76 0.85 3.81
CA ILE A 49 3.67 1.83 4.37
C ILE A 49 3.50 3.12 3.58
N VAL A 50 3.14 4.20 4.27
CA VAL A 50 2.93 5.52 3.67
C VAL A 50 4.10 6.43 4.06
N GLU A 51 4.66 7.12 3.09
CA GLU A 51 5.76 8.05 3.32
C GLU A 51 5.36 9.19 4.25
N GLY A 52 6.18 9.44 5.28
CA GLY A 52 5.98 10.53 6.22
C GLY A 52 4.83 10.35 7.21
N LEU A 53 4.15 9.23 7.19
CA LEU A 53 3.02 8.93 8.09
C LEU A 53 3.29 7.68 8.92
N ASN A 54 2.62 7.60 10.06
CA ASN A 54 2.76 6.51 11.02
C ASN A 54 4.23 6.26 11.41
N ILE A 55 4.93 7.35 11.66
CA ILE A 55 6.35 7.30 12.02
C ILE A 55 6.50 6.89 13.47
N ALA A 56 7.29 5.85 13.71
CA ALA A 56 7.65 5.40 15.04
C ALA A 56 9.15 5.66 15.28
N LYS A 57 9.47 6.08 16.50
CA LYS A 57 10.85 6.22 16.95
C LYS A 57 11.33 4.86 17.45
N LYS A 58 12.29 4.27 16.74
CA LYS A 58 12.87 3.00 17.11
C LYS A 58 14.21 3.19 17.79
N HIS A 59 14.34 2.64 18.99
CA HIS A 59 15.60 2.58 19.70
C HIS A 59 16.41 1.39 19.23
N ILE A 60 17.57 1.64 18.62
CA ILE A 60 18.46 0.58 18.12
C ILE A 60 19.70 0.53 18.99
N LYS A 61 20.04 -0.67 19.47
CA LYS A 61 21.30 -0.90 20.16
C LYS A 61 22.45 -0.92 19.14
N PRO A 62 23.63 -0.35 19.48
CA PRO A 62 24.78 -0.45 18.61
C PRO A 62 25.20 -1.92 18.45
N GLN A 63 25.45 -2.33 17.21
CA GLN A 63 25.97 -3.66 16.87
C GLN A 63 27.36 -3.52 16.23
N GLY A 64 28.39 -3.42 17.08
CA GLY A 64 29.77 -3.31 16.60
C GLY A 64 30.00 -2.12 15.67
N GLN A 65 30.80 -2.32 14.62
CA GLN A 65 31.13 -1.26 13.64
C GLN A 65 30.07 -1.10 12.53
N THR A 66 29.09 -2.01 12.42
CA THR A 66 28.14 -2.04 11.31
C THR A 66 26.89 -1.22 11.54
N ARG A 67 26.54 -0.91 12.79
CA ARG A 67 25.39 -0.09 13.13
C ARG A 67 25.69 0.86 14.27
N GLN A 68 25.48 2.13 14.04
CA GLN A 68 25.44 3.11 15.12
C GLN A 68 24.13 2.98 15.88
N GLY A 69 24.23 2.88 17.21
CA GLY A 69 23.06 2.94 18.07
C GLY A 69 22.43 4.31 18.04
N GLY A 70 21.15 4.38 18.33
CA GLY A 70 20.43 5.64 18.44
C GLY A 70 18.94 5.49 18.21
N ILE A 71 18.27 6.64 18.14
CA ILE A 71 16.84 6.73 17.84
C ILE A 71 16.68 6.96 16.35
N ILE A 72 16.01 6.03 15.68
CA ILE A 72 15.72 6.13 14.25
C ILE A 72 14.22 6.32 14.06
N GLU A 73 13.85 7.28 13.24
CA GLU A 73 12.48 7.45 12.80
C GLU A 73 12.21 6.54 11.60
N LYS A 74 11.19 5.70 11.71
CA LYS A 74 10.82 4.75 10.68
C LYS A 74 9.32 4.79 10.46
N ALA A 75 8.92 4.86 9.18
CA ALA A 75 7.52 4.71 8.82
C ALA A 75 7.09 3.25 9.02
N MET A 76 6.09 3.05 9.86
CA MET A 76 5.57 1.73 10.21
C MET A 76 4.36 1.37 9.35
N PRO A 77 4.12 0.07 9.08
CA PRO A 77 2.95 -0.35 8.34
C PRO A 77 1.64 0.01 9.03
N LEU A 78 0.66 0.45 8.23
CA LEU A 78 -0.74 0.59 8.66
C LEU A 78 -1.59 -0.48 7.99
N HIS A 79 -2.69 -0.84 8.65
CA HIS A 79 -3.69 -1.69 8.02
C HIS A 79 -4.37 -0.94 6.87
N VAL A 80 -4.56 -1.60 5.74
CA VAL A 80 -5.11 -0.99 4.53
C VAL A 80 -6.54 -0.44 4.72
N SER A 81 -7.32 -1.00 5.65
CA SER A 81 -8.66 -0.50 5.97
C SER A 81 -8.67 0.91 6.57
N ASN A 82 -7.54 1.36 7.13
CA ASN A 82 -7.38 2.68 7.73
C ASN A 82 -6.99 3.75 6.71
N ALA A 83 -6.89 3.39 5.44
CA ALA A 83 -6.53 4.30 4.36
C ALA A 83 -7.57 4.26 3.25
N MET A 84 -7.90 5.41 2.70
CA MET A 84 -8.75 5.54 1.52
C MET A 84 -7.91 6.04 0.34
N LEU A 85 -8.10 5.43 -0.81
CA LEU A 85 -7.44 5.84 -2.04
C LEU A 85 -7.96 7.21 -2.48
N ILE A 86 -7.04 8.11 -2.83
CA ILE A 86 -7.38 9.39 -3.44
C ILE A 86 -7.32 9.22 -4.96
N CYS A 87 -8.42 9.51 -5.63
CA CYS A 87 -8.48 9.45 -7.09
C CYS A 87 -7.55 10.51 -7.70
N THR A 88 -6.77 10.10 -8.71
CA THR A 88 -5.87 11.01 -9.42
C THR A 88 -6.59 11.99 -10.32
N GLU A 89 -7.81 11.66 -10.72
CA GLU A 89 -8.62 12.48 -11.64
C GLU A 89 -9.48 13.51 -10.90
N CYS A 90 -10.24 13.09 -9.90
CA CYS A 90 -11.11 14.01 -9.15
C CYS A 90 -10.48 14.54 -7.86
N GLY A 91 -9.36 13.98 -7.41
CA GLY A 91 -8.64 14.42 -6.21
C GLY A 91 -9.35 14.14 -4.88
N GLU A 92 -10.44 13.39 -4.89
CA GLU A 92 -11.20 13.08 -3.68
C GLU A 92 -10.95 11.66 -3.17
N PRO A 93 -11.02 11.45 -1.84
CA PRO A 93 -10.98 10.10 -1.29
C PRO A 93 -12.18 9.30 -1.77
N THR A 94 -11.92 8.10 -2.29
CA THR A 94 -12.95 7.25 -2.86
C THR A 94 -12.65 5.79 -2.61
N ARG A 95 -13.68 4.98 -2.72
CA ARG A 95 -13.53 3.53 -2.78
C ARG A 95 -13.24 3.09 -4.21
N VAL A 96 -12.53 1.99 -4.34
CA VAL A 96 -12.14 1.43 -5.63
C VAL A 96 -13.16 0.42 -6.10
N GLY A 97 -13.69 0.64 -7.30
CA GLY A 97 -14.42 -0.38 -8.04
C GLY A 97 -13.51 -1.09 -9.03
N HIS A 98 -13.96 -2.20 -9.58
CA HIS A 98 -13.23 -2.96 -10.57
C HIS A 98 -14.09 -3.13 -11.82
N GLU A 99 -13.50 -2.90 -12.98
CA GLU A 99 -14.16 -3.05 -14.26
C GLU A 99 -13.21 -3.76 -15.23
N ARG A 100 -13.77 -4.59 -16.08
CA ARG A 100 -13.01 -5.23 -17.16
C ARG A 100 -13.00 -4.33 -18.37
N ARG A 101 -11.83 -3.87 -18.76
CA ARG A 101 -11.63 -3.03 -19.94
C ARG A 101 -10.50 -3.56 -20.82
N PRO A 102 -10.60 -3.43 -22.14
CA PRO A 102 -9.46 -3.69 -23.02
C PRO A 102 -8.40 -2.61 -22.81
N ILE A 103 -7.18 -3.02 -22.50
CA ILE A 103 -6.06 -2.11 -22.27
C ILE A 103 -4.84 -2.60 -23.06
N GLY A 104 -4.13 -1.66 -23.62
CA GLY A 104 -2.89 -1.92 -24.34
C GLY A 104 -3.09 -2.16 -25.82
N ALA A 105 -1.98 -2.25 -26.56
CA ALA A 105 -1.97 -2.44 -28.00
C ALA A 105 -2.54 -3.80 -28.43
N ASP A 106 -2.49 -4.79 -27.53
CA ASP A 106 -3.02 -6.14 -27.76
C ASP A 106 -4.52 -6.27 -27.46
N GLN A 107 -5.16 -5.22 -26.97
CA GLN A 107 -6.59 -5.17 -26.59
C GLN A 107 -7.06 -6.31 -25.69
N LYS A 108 -6.18 -6.87 -24.89
CA LYS A 108 -6.56 -7.86 -23.89
C LYS A 108 -7.41 -7.24 -22.79
N VAL A 109 -8.51 -7.90 -22.46
CA VAL A 109 -9.39 -7.48 -21.39
C VAL A 109 -8.69 -7.69 -20.05
N ARG A 110 -8.52 -6.62 -19.29
CA ARG A 110 -7.91 -6.65 -17.96
C ARG A 110 -8.83 -5.98 -16.95
N VAL A 111 -8.70 -6.39 -15.70
CA VAL A 111 -9.42 -5.74 -14.60
C VAL A 111 -8.68 -4.46 -14.23
N VAL A 112 -9.37 -3.34 -14.31
CA VAL A 112 -8.85 -2.02 -13.93
C VAL A 112 -9.56 -1.49 -12.69
N ARG A 113 -8.85 -0.71 -11.91
CA ARG A 113 -9.44 0.01 -10.79
C ARG A 113 -10.16 1.25 -11.30
N ILE A 114 -11.36 1.47 -10.83
CA ILE A 114 -12.13 2.68 -11.15
C ILE A 114 -12.53 3.42 -9.90
N CYS A 115 -12.59 4.75 -10.01
CA CYS A 115 -13.13 5.60 -8.96
C CYS A 115 -14.67 5.50 -8.96
N LYS A 116 -15.26 5.23 -7.80
CA LYS A 116 -16.72 5.17 -7.69
C LYS A 116 -17.41 6.54 -7.72
N LYS A 117 -16.66 7.62 -7.60
CA LYS A 117 -17.19 8.99 -7.67
C LYS A 117 -17.20 9.56 -9.08
N CYS A 118 -16.09 9.48 -9.80
CA CYS A 118 -15.94 10.03 -11.15
C CYS A 118 -15.99 8.98 -12.26
N HIS A 119 -15.98 7.69 -11.90
CA HIS A 119 -16.02 6.55 -12.83
C HIS A 119 -14.84 6.45 -13.82
N LYS A 120 -13.77 7.17 -13.55
CA LYS A 120 -12.54 7.09 -14.35
C LYS A 120 -11.61 5.99 -13.85
N ALA A 121 -10.84 5.43 -14.77
CA ALA A 121 -9.83 4.43 -14.42
C ALA A 121 -8.71 5.05 -13.58
N ILE A 122 -8.29 4.33 -12.55
CA ILE A 122 -7.16 4.71 -11.70
C ILE A 122 -5.91 4.02 -12.24
N GLU A 123 -4.94 4.79 -12.67
CA GLU A 123 -3.71 4.27 -13.24
C GLU A 123 -2.79 3.66 -12.19
N ASP A 124 -2.18 2.53 -12.55
CA ASP A 124 -1.12 1.92 -11.78
C ASP A 124 0.21 2.56 -12.11
N ARG A 125 0.67 3.46 -11.27
CA ARG A 125 1.96 4.14 -11.45
C ARG A 125 3.18 3.22 -11.39
N THR A 126 2.98 1.99 -10.97
CA THR A 126 4.09 1.03 -10.80
C THR A 126 4.36 0.16 -12.01
N ARG A 127 3.45 0.12 -12.97
CA ARG A 127 3.67 -0.62 -14.21
C ARG A 127 4.36 0.30 -15.23
N LYS A 128 5.66 0.20 -15.27
CA LYS A 128 6.39 0.64 -16.47
C LYS A 128 6.12 -0.39 -17.55
N GLU A 129 5.59 0.07 -18.63
CA GLU A 129 5.51 -0.73 -19.86
C GLU A 129 6.91 -1.08 -20.38
#